data_553edee0e9abe4def2370b8d912254d3
#
_entry.id   553edee0e9abe4def2370b8d912254d3
#
_cell.length_a   1.000
_cell.length_b   1.000
_cell.length_c   1.000
_cell.angle_alpha   90.00
_cell.angle_beta   90.00
_cell.angle_gamma   90.00
#
_symmetry.space_group_name_H-M   'P 1'
#
loop_
_entity.id
_entity.type
_entity.pdbx_description
1 polymer ?
#
loop_
_entity_poly.entity_id
_entity_poly.type
_entity_poly.pdbx_seq_one_letter_code
_entity_poly.pdbx_strand_id
1 'polypeptide(L)'
;LTVIERAENSKTGLVRYHCQCECGNITTVINSHLLGGNIQSCGCWAYSRLEECVVEYFKKQEYINSIDYECQKTFQGLTGTGGKLLSYDFIFYINDKPAYLIECQGQQHYNAVDFFGGEEQFERQKMHDELKKEYAESLGILFIEIPFHLTNDQIEDTLRNLGI
;
A
#
# COMPACT_ATOMS: atom_id res chain seq x y z
N LEU A 1 -17.77 3.32 0.38
CA LEU A 1 -17.73 3.87 1.75
C LEU A 1 -19.12 3.97 2.36
N THR A 2 -19.30 3.48 3.58
CA THR A 2 -20.53 3.60 4.36
C THR A 2 -20.33 4.67 5.43
N VAL A 3 -21.21 5.67 5.48
CA VAL A 3 -21.15 6.71 6.53
C VAL A 3 -21.51 6.10 7.88
N ILE A 4 -20.65 6.28 8.88
CA ILE A 4 -20.89 5.84 10.26
C ILE A 4 -21.54 6.97 11.06
N GLU A 5 -20.87 8.13 11.11
CA GLU A 5 -21.29 9.27 11.90
C GLU A 5 -20.70 10.58 11.38
N ARG A 6 -21.21 11.69 11.90
CA ARG A 6 -20.66 13.01 11.60
C ARG A 6 -19.36 13.23 12.38
N ALA A 7 -18.28 13.59 11.68
CA ALA A 7 -17.02 14.02 12.27
C ALA A 7 -17.01 15.51 12.57
N GLU A 8 -16.02 15.97 13.35
CA GLU A 8 -15.76 17.39 13.54
C GLU A 8 -15.51 18.09 12.20
N ASN A 9 -15.98 19.31 12.06
CA ASN A 9 -15.73 20.10 10.86
C ASN A 9 -14.22 20.29 10.65
N SER A 10 -13.81 20.46 9.39
CA SER A 10 -12.42 20.82 9.08
C SER A 10 -12.07 22.19 9.69
N LYS A 11 -10.78 22.51 9.78
CA LYS A 11 -10.29 23.83 10.21
C LYS A 11 -10.86 25.00 9.38
N THR A 12 -11.32 24.71 8.16
CA THR A 12 -11.97 25.65 7.24
C THR A 12 -13.50 25.61 7.30
N GLY A 13 -14.09 24.90 8.28
CA GLY A 13 -15.54 24.82 8.51
C GLY A 13 -16.28 23.80 7.63
N LEU A 14 -15.59 23.01 6.80
CA LEU A 14 -16.23 22.04 5.94
C LEU A 14 -16.76 20.84 6.74
N VAL A 15 -17.98 20.42 6.43
CA VAL A 15 -18.61 19.24 7.05
C VAL A 15 -17.89 17.98 6.63
N ARG A 16 -17.60 17.10 7.60
CA ARG A 16 -16.94 15.80 7.40
C ARG A 16 -17.72 14.69 8.06
N TYR A 17 -17.48 13.47 7.58
CA TYR A 17 -18.05 12.23 8.13
C TYR A 17 -16.97 11.18 8.34
N HIS A 18 -17.10 10.42 9.41
CA HIS A 18 -16.40 9.14 9.55
C HIS A 18 -17.10 8.10 8.69
N CYS A 19 -16.34 7.44 7.83
CA CYS A 19 -16.86 6.47 6.89
C CYS A 19 -16.09 5.16 7.03
N GLN A 20 -16.81 4.07 7.08
CA GLN A 20 -16.22 2.73 7.01
C GLN A 20 -16.06 2.33 5.54
N CYS A 21 -14.85 1.92 5.20
CA CYS A 21 -14.54 1.33 3.91
C CYS A 21 -14.90 -0.15 3.88
N GLU A 22 -15.15 -0.70 2.72
CA GLU A 22 -15.36 -2.14 2.52
C GLU A 22 -14.18 -3.00 3.00
N CYS A 23 -12.95 -2.45 2.97
CA CYS A 23 -11.76 -3.08 3.54
C CYS A 23 -11.70 -3.09 5.08
N GLY A 24 -12.73 -2.56 5.77
CA GLY A 24 -12.80 -2.46 7.23
C GLY A 24 -12.21 -1.18 7.83
N ASN A 25 -11.37 -0.44 7.11
CA ASN A 25 -10.75 0.79 7.60
C ASN A 25 -11.77 1.93 7.75
N ILE A 26 -11.56 2.79 8.77
CA ILE A 26 -12.33 4.02 8.96
C ILE A 26 -11.52 5.20 8.42
N THR A 27 -12.17 6.04 7.63
CA THR A 27 -11.58 7.28 7.09
C THR A 27 -12.52 8.47 7.31
N THR A 28 -11.97 9.68 7.32
CA THR A 28 -12.77 10.90 7.45
C THR A 28 -12.82 11.65 6.13
N VAL A 29 -14.00 11.82 5.58
CA VAL A 29 -14.23 12.39 4.25
C VAL A 29 -15.10 13.65 4.31
N ILE A 30 -14.76 14.64 3.48
CA ILE A 30 -15.55 15.87 3.33
C ILE A 30 -16.86 15.55 2.60
N ASN A 31 -17.98 16.11 3.08
CA ASN A 31 -19.32 15.87 2.55
C ASN A 31 -19.43 16.04 1.02
N SER A 32 -18.84 17.09 0.47
CA SER A 32 -18.88 17.34 -0.98
C SER A 32 -18.21 16.25 -1.80
N HIS A 33 -17.16 15.60 -1.26
CA HIS A 33 -16.47 14.49 -1.93
C HIS A 33 -17.29 13.18 -1.87
N LEU A 34 -18.04 12.97 -0.79
CA LEU A 34 -18.97 11.83 -0.68
C LEU A 34 -20.11 11.97 -1.67
N LEU A 35 -20.80 13.13 -1.67
CA LEU A 35 -21.95 13.39 -2.55
C LEU A 35 -21.55 13.42 -4.02
N GLY A 36 -20.36 13.93 -4.32
CA GLY A 36 -19.82 13.98 -5.68
C GLY A 36 -19.23 12.64 -6.19
N GLY A 37 -19.18 11.61 -5.34
CA GLY A 37 -18.57 10.31 -5.68
C GLY A 37 -17.05 10.35 -5.92
N ASN A 38 -16.40 11.46 -5.54
CA ASN A 38 -14.97 11.67 -5.78
C ASN A 38 -14.08 10.80 -4.87
N ILE A 39 -14.62 10.39 -3.71
CA ILE A 39 -13.94 9.49 -2.78
C ILE A 39 -14.88 8.31 -2.48
N GLN A 40 -14.49 7.12 -2.94
CA GLN A 40 -15.28 5.90 -2.81
C GLN A 40 -14.65 4.87 -1.87
N SER A 41 -13.40 5.09 -1.45
CA SER A 41 -12.65 4.22 -0.54
C SER A 41 -11.84 5.03 0.47
N CYS A 42 -11.23 4.38 1.44
CA CYS A 42 -10.29 5.01 2.39
C CYS A 42 -8.91 5.31 1.77
N GLY A 43 -8.76 5.09 0.47
CA GLY A 43 -7.51 5.07 -0.26
C GLY A 43 -7.03 3.66 -0.64
N CYS A 44 -7.64 2.63 -0.06
CA CYS A 44 -7.29 1.23 -0.37
C CYS A 44 -7.60 0.81 -1.83
N TRP A 45 -8.45 1.57 -2.53
CA TRP A 45 -8.74 1.34 -3.96
C TRP A 45 -7.86 2.16 -4.90
N ALA A 46 -7.04 3.05 -4.36
CA ALA A 46 -6.08 3.80 -5.16
C ALA A 46 -4.81 2.98 -5.41
N TYR A 47 -4.99 1.74 -5.84
CA TYR A 47 -3.86 0.92 -6.26
C TYR A 47 -3.23 1.50 -7.52
N SER A 48 -1.91 1.53 -7.54
CA SER A 48 -1.19 1.67 -8.80
C SER A 48 -1.46 0.45 -9.70
N ARG A 49 -1.18 0.56 -11.00
CA ARG A 49 -1.27 -0.60 -11.92
C ARG A 49 -0.55 -1.85 -11.37
N LEU A 50 0.59 -1.64 -10.71
CA LEU A 50 1.38 -2.73 -10.13
C LEU A 50 0.62 -3.40 -8.98
N GLU A 51 0.11 -2.60 -8.05
CA GLU A 51 -0.65 -3.10 -6.91
C GLU A 51 -1.95 -3.79 -7.35
N GLU A 52 -2.65 -3.24 -8.36
CA GLU A 52 -3.82 -3.90 -8.95
C GLU A 52 -3.49 -5.30 -9.48
N CYS A 53 -2.39 -5.43 -10.24
CA CYS A 53 -1.96 -6.71 -10.78
C CYS A 53 -1.66 -7.72 -9.66
N VAL A 54 -0.98 -7.29 -8.61
CA VAL A 54 -0.70 -8.12 -7.43
C VAL A 54 -2.01 -8.56 -6.77
N VAL A 55 -2.92 -7.64 -6.49
CA VAL A 55 -4.23 -7.95 -5.86
C VAL A 55 -5.05 -8.92 -6.72
N GLU A 56 -5.10 -8.71 -8.04
CA GLU A 56 -5.83 -9.61 -8.95
C GLU A 56 -5.24 -11.02 -8.97
N TYR A 57 -3.91 -11.12 -8.99
CA TYR A 57 -3.23 -12.40 -8.90
C TYR A 57 -3.64 -13.15 -7.62
N PHE A 58 -3.61 -12.48 -6.46
CA PHE A 58 -3.93 -13.09 -5.17
C PHE A 58 -5.40 -13.47 -5.04
N LYS A 59 -6.33 -12.65 -5.53
CA LYS A 59 -7.74 -13.01 -5.58
C LYS A 59 -7.99 -14.32 -6.33
N LYS A 60 -7.19 -14.57 -7.37
CA LYS A 60 -7.23 -15.85 -8.10
C LYS A 60 -6.68 -17.01 -7.25
N GLN A 61 -5.66 -16.76 -6.41
CA GLN A 61 -4.99 -17.80 -5.58
C GLN A 61 -5.72 -18.08 -4.26
N GLU A 62 -6.42 -17.11 -3.69
CA GLU A 62 -7.18 -17.24 -2.45
C GLU A 62 -8.17 -18.42 -2.47
N TYR A 63 -8.68 -18.75 -3.66
CA TYR A 63 -9.50 -19.94 -3.92
C TYR A 63 -8.73 -21.27 -3.88
N ILE A 64 -7.40 -21.24 -4.02
CA ILE A 64 -6.59 -22.45 -4.22
C ILE A 64 -5.76 -22.82 -2.99
N ASN A 65 -5.21 -21.84 -2.24
CA ASN A 65 -4.11 -22.08 -1.30
C ASN A 65 -4.28 -21.51 0.11
N SER A 66 -5.43 -20.99 0.52
CA SER A 66 -5.59 -20.33 1.85
C SER A 66 -4.53 -19.26 2.12
N ILE A 67 -4.23 -18.46 1.11
CA ILE A 67 -3.29 -17.34 1.22
C ILE A 67 -4.06 -16.13 1.76
N ASP A 68 -3.59 -15.58 2.87
CA ASP A 68 -4.12 -14.34 3.43
C ASP A 68 -3.13 -13.20 3.21
N TYR A 69 -3.64 -11.98 3.00
CA TYR A 69 -2.81 -10.81 2.81
C TYR A 69 -3.43 -9.55 3.42
N GLU A 70 -2.58 -8.62 3.82
CA GLU A 70 -2.98 -7.28 4.23
C GLU A 70 -2.30 -6.24 3.33
N CYS A 71 -3.01 -5.15 3.02
CA CYS A 71 -2.47 -4.02 2.29
C CYS A 71 -1.95 -2.94 3.25
N GLN A 72 -0.96 -2.17 2.81
CA GLN A 72 -0.41 -1.02 3.53
C GLN A 72 0.01 -1.35 4.97
N LYS A 73 0.75 -2.45 5.11
CA LYS A 73 1.19 -2.95 6.41
C LYS A 73 2.26 -2.05 7.03
N THR A 74 2.00 -1.57 8.24
CA THR A 74 2.97 -0.81 9.04
C THR A 74 3.48 -1.63 10.23
N PHE A 75 4.69 -1.31 10.68
CA PHE A 75 5.31 -1.89 11.88
C PHE A 75 5.81 -0.78 12.81
N GLN A 76 5.63 -0.94 14.12
CA GLN A 76 6.01 0.06 15.11
C GLN A 76 7.52 0.41 15.13
N GLY A 77 8.36 -0.50 14.70
CA GLY A 77 9.82 -0.30 14.63
C GLY A 77 10.31 0.33 13.32
N LEU A 78 9.44 0.50 12.31
CA LEU A 78 9.82 0.98 10.99
C LEU A 78 9.36 2.43 10.79
N THR A 79 10.27 3.37 11.05
CA THR A 79 9.98 4.81 11.01
C THR A 79 10.87 5.50 9.97
N GLY A 80 10.25 6.25 9.07
CA GLY A 80 10.97 7.04 8.07
C GLY A 80 11.39 8.41 8.57
N THR A 81 11.99 9.20 7.69
CA THR A 81 12.34 10.60 7.93
C THR A 81 11.08 11.40 8.27
N GLY A 82 11.15 12.18 9.36
CA GLY A 82 10.00 12.95 9.87
C GLY A 82 9.10 12.20 10.86
N GLY A 83 9.50 11.01 11.32
CA GLY A 83 8.87 10.29 12.43
C GLY A 83 7.56 9.57 12.07
N LYS A 84 7.22 9.46 10.78
CA LYS A 84 6.07 8.68 10.32
C LYS A 84 6.45 7.22 10.12
N LEU A 85 5.55 6.30 10.46
CA LEU A 85 5.71 4.89 10.13
C LEU A 85 5.73 4.72 8.60
N LEU A 86 6.63 3.87 8.13
CA LEU A 86 6.62 3.40 6.74
C LEU A 86 5.70 2.19 6.63
N SER A 87 5.05 2.05 5.48
CA SER A 87 4.21 0.89 5.14
C SER A 87 4.80 0.10 4.00
N TYR A 88 4.59 -1.20 4.02
CA TYR A 88 4.73 -2.04 2.84
C TYR A 88 3.40 -2.09 2.11
N ASP A 89 3.43 -2.18 0.78
CA ASP A 89 2.20 -2.25 0.00
C ASP A 89 1.40 -3.52 0.34
N PHE A 90 2.09 -4.65 0.53
CA PHE A 90 1.47 -5.90 0.94
C PHE A 90 2.33 -6.70 1.92
N ILE A 91 1.65 -7.42 2.82
CA ILE A 91 2.20 -8.55 3.57
C ILE A 91 1.39 -9.79 3.25
N PHE A 92 2.07 -10.92 3.06
CA PHE A 92 1.45 -12.22 2.79
C PHE A 92 1.72 -13.19 3.90
N TYR A 93 0.69 -13.97 4.19
CA TYR A 93 0.72 -15.01 5.20
C TYR A 93 0.55 -16.38 4.53
N ILE A 94 1.40 -17.33 4.92
CA ILE A 94 1.25 -18.74 4.57
C ILE A 94 1.05 -19.50 5.86
N ASN A 95 -0.07 -20.20 6.01
CA ASN A 95 -0.44 -20.89 7.24
C ASN A 95 -0.37 -19.97 8.47
N ASP A 96 -0.98 -18.80 8.38
CA ASP A 96 -1.03 -17.74 9.41
C ASP A 96 0.35 -17.15 9.81
N LYS A 97 1.39 -17.40 9.05
CA LYS A 97 2.73 -16.85 9.30
C LYS A 97 3.12 -15.87 8.20
N PRO A 98 3.68 -14.70 8.57
CA PRO A 98 4.23 -13.77 7.61
C PRO A 98 5.29 -14.46 6.74
N ALA A 99 5.14 -14.43 5.44
CA ALA A 99 6.05 -15.07 4.49
C ALA A 99 6.75 -14.05 3.59
N TYR A 100 6.00 -13.07 3.08
CA TYR A 100 6.52 -12.09 2.14
C TYR A 100 6.04 -10.69 2.48
N LEU A 101 6.93 -9.72 2.28
CA LEU A 101 6.62 -8.28 2.22
C LEU A 101 6.87 -7.82 0.79
N ILE A 102 5.88 -7.20 0.17
CA ILE A 102 5.96 -6.77 -1.23
C ILE A 102 5.84 -5.25 -1.31
N GLU A 103 6.67 -4.67 -2.17
CA GLU A 103 6.71 -3.25 -2.51
C GLU A 103 6.59 -3.07 -4.01
N CYS A 104 5.63 -2.28 -4.45
CA CYS A 104 5.41 -1.94 -5.85
C CYS A 104 6.13 -0.64 -6.18
N GLN A 105 7.30 -0.73 -6.79
CA GLN A 105 8.16 0.42 -7.06
C GLN A 105 7.75 1.16 -8.32
N GLY A 106 7.21 2.36 -8.17
CA GLY A 106 6.94 3.29 -9.26
C GLY A 106 8.24 3.89 -9.85
N GLN A 107 8.11 4.65 -10.94
CA GLN A 107 9.24 5.28 -11.63
C GLN A 107 10.09 6.18 -10.72
N GLN A 108 9.48 6.81 -9.71
CA GLN A 108 10.13 7.68 -8.73
C GLN A 108 11.19 6.99 -7.86
N HIS A 109 11.18 5.66 -7.77
CA HIS A 109 12.21 4.89 -7.06
C HIS A 109 13.50 4.75 -7.87
N TYR A 110 13.48 5.02 -9.17
CA TYR A 110 14.61 4.81 -10.08
C TYR A 110 15.22 6.09 -10.62
N ASN A 111 14.46 7.18 -10.65
CA ASN A 111 14.93 8.46 -11.20
C ASN A 111 14.38 9.61 -10.37
N ALA A 112 15.20 10.66 -10.24
CA ALA A 112 14.74 11.96 -9.76
C ALA A 112 13.75 12.53 -10.79
N VAL A 113 12.51 12.75 -10.35
CA VAL A 113 11.45 13.32 -11.19
C VAL A 113 11.01 14.63 -10.55
N ASP A 114 11.15 15.75 -11.26
CA ASP A 114 10.82 17.08 -10.75
C ASP A 114 9.38 17.17 -10.23
N PHE A 115 8.45 16.53 -10.90
CA PHE A 115 7.04 16.44 -10.48
C PHE A 115 6.85 15.81 -9.10
N PHE A 116 7.74 14.91 -8.68
CA PHE A 116 7.73 14.24 -7.38
C PHE A 116 8.73 14.82 -6.36
N GLY A 117 9.21 16.05 -6.57
CA GLY A 117 10.08 16.75 -5.62
C GLY A 117 11.58 16.63 -5.89
N GLY A 118 11.97 16.19 -7.09
CA GLY A 118 13.34 16.18 -7.57
C GLY A 118 14.32 15.32 -6.77
N GLU A 119 15.58 15.75 -6.72
CA GLU A 119 16.70 14.98 -6.13
C GLU A 119 16.52 14.71 -4.63
N GLU A 120 16.07 15.70 -3.85
CA GLU A 120 15.90 15.55 -2.40
C GLU A 120 14.86 14.47 -2.05
N GLN A 121 13.74 14.44 -2.78
CA GLN A 121 12.71 13.43 -2.60
C GLN A 121 13.20 12.04 -3.03
N PHE A 122 14.01 11.98 -4.10
CA PHE A 122 14.59 10.75 -4.59
C PHE A 122 15.57 10.12 -3.57
N GLU A 123 16.48 10.92 -2.98
CA GLU A 123 17.39 10.42 -1.94
C GLU A 123 16.64 9.97 -0.68
N ARG A 124 15.57 10.68 -0.30
CA ARG A 124 14.71 10.28 0.81
C ARG A 124 13.99 8.96 0.51
N GLN A 125 13.51 8.77 -0.71
CA GLN A 125 12.87 7.53 -1.13
C GLN A 125 13.83 6.35 -1.04
N LYS A 126 15.04 6.48 -1.58
CA LYS A 126 16.09 5.44 -1.47
C LYS A 126 16.38 5.04 -0.03
N MET A 127 16.49 6.03 0.86
CA MET A 127 16.72 5.75 2.28
C MET A 127 15.53 5.00 2.90
N HIS A 128 14.29 5.34 2.53
CA HIS A 128 13.12 4.61 3.00
C HIS A 128 13.07 3.18 2.46
N ASP A 129 13.45 2.97 1.20
CA ASP A 129 13.50 1.64 0.57
C ASP A 129 14.54 0.75 1.27
N GLU A 130 15.74 1.30 1.57
CA GLU A 130 16.77 0.57 2.33
C GLU A 130 16.30 0.22 3.75
N LEU A 131 15.69 1.17 4.47
CA LEU A 131 15.13 0.92 5.80
C LEU A 131 14.07 -0.19 5.79
N LYS A 132 13.22 -0.23 4.78
CA LYS A 132 12.20 -1.30 4.63
C LYS A 132 12.87 -2.64 4.40
N LYS A 133 13.88 -2.70 3.53
CA LYS A 133 14.62 -3.92 3.24
C LYS A 133 15.32 -4.48 4.48
N GLU A 134 16.12 -3.65 5.16
CA GLU A 134 16.81 -4.03 6.40
C GLU A 134 15.83 -4.51 7.48
N TYR A 135 14.68 -3.82 7.60
CA TYR A 135 13.66 -4.20 8.57
C TYR A 135 13.02 -5.55 8.26
N ALA A 136 12.68 -5.82 6.99
CA ALA A 136 12.17 -7.11 6.56
C ALA A 136 13.18 -8.24 6.84
N GLU A 137 14.46 -8.01 6.54
CA GLU A 137 15.55 -8.95 6.83
C GLU A 137 15.66 -9.23 8.34
N SER A 138 15.52 -8.19 9.18
CA SER A 138 15.56 -8.33 10.65
C SER A 138 14.42 -9.19 11.20
N LEU A 139 13.28 -9.22 10.51
CA LEU A 139 12.12 -10.06 10.84
C LEU A 139 12.24 -11.48 10.25
N GLY A 140 13.22 -11.74 9.39
CA GLY A 140 13.34 -13.00 8.66
C GLY A 140 12.23 -13.21 7.62
N ILE A 141 11.61 -12.12 7.14
CA ILE A 141 10.55 -12.14 6.13
C ILE A 141 11.17 -11.79 4.78
N LEU A 142 10.81 -12.51 3.73
CA LEU A 142 11.32 -12.25 2.39
C LEU A 142 10.76 -10.93 1.85
N PHE A 143 11.65 -10.02 1.44
CA PHE A 143 11.29 -8.74 0.83
C PHE A 143 11.34 -8.83 -0.69
N ILE A 144 10.25 -8.44 -1.35
CA ILE A 144 10.06 -8.52 -2.80
C ILE A 144 9.76 -7.13 -3.34
N GLU A 145 10.55 -6.69 -4.28
CA GLU A 145 10.32 -5.44 -5.03
C GLU A 145 9.76 -5.77 -6.41
N ILE A 146 8.64 -5.11 -6.77
CA ILE A 146 8.02 -5.23 -8.09
C ILE A 146 8.27 -3.94 -8.87
N PRO A 147 9.22 -3.93 -9.81
CA PRO A 147 9.57 -2.75 -10.59
C PRO A 147 8.45 -2.29 -11.53
N PHE A 148 8.34 -0.97 -11.74
CA PHE A 148 7.30 -0.36 -12.59
C PHE A 148 7.31 -0.80 -14.05
N HIS A 149 8.45 -1.24 -14.57
CA HIS A 149 8.63 -1.61 -15.98
C HIS A 149 8.17 -3.04 -16.30
N LEU A 150 7.83 -3.86 -15.29
CA LEU A 150 7.32 -5.20 -15.52
C LEU A 150 5.92 -5.15 -16.14
N THR A 151 5.68 -6.05 -17.09
CA THR A 151 4.33 -6.33 -17.61
C THR A 151 3.53 -7.13 -16.59
N ASN A 152 2.20 -7.17 -16.75
CA ASN A 152 1.35 -7.95 -15.86
C ASN A 152 1.72 -9.43 -15.84
N ASP A 153 2.02 -10.02 -17.00
CA ASP A 153 2.45 -11.43 -17.11
C ASP A 153 3.77 -11.67 -16.36
N GLN A 154 4.72 -10.73 -16.44
CA GLN A 154 5.98 -10.82 -15.72
C GLN A 154 5.80 -10.71 -14.20
N ILE A 155 4.85 -9.89 -13.74
CA ILE A 155 4.48 -9.79 -12.32
C ILE A 155 3.88 -11.12 -11.86
N GLU A 156 2.90 -11.65 -12.60
CA GLU A 156 2.28 -12.96 -12.28
C GLU A 156 3.32 -14.08 -12.25
N ASP A 157 4.26 -14.12 -13.20
CA ASP A 157 5.35 -15.12 -13.22
C ASP A 157 6.30 -14.95 -12.03
N THR A 158 6.61 -13.71 -11.64
CA THR A 158 7.44 -13.43 -10.45
C THR A 158 6.77 -14.00 -9.19
N LEU A 159 5.49 -13.71 -8.99
CA LEU A 159 4.73 -14.17 -7.83
C LEU A 159 4.59 -15.70 -7.82
N ARG A 160 4.30 -16.31 -8.97
CA ARG A 160 4.21 -17.78 -9.12
C ARG A 160 5.52 -18.48 -8.79
N ASN A 161 6.66 -17.92 -9.19
CA ASN A 161 7.98 -18.47 -8.91
C ASN A 161 8.36 -18.40 -7.42
N LEU A 162 7.71 -17.55 -6.64
CA LEU A 162 7.84 -17.50 -5.19
C LEU A 162 7.03 -18.61 -4.49
N GLY A 163 6.22 -19.35 -5.23
CA GLY A 163 5.36 -20.41 -4.68
C GLY A 163 4.10 -19.86 -4.00
N ILE A 164 3.71 -18.67 -4.41
CA ILE A 164 2.52 -17.97 -3.91
C ILE A 164 1.34 -18.25 -4.86
#